data_99c69597824a8765932032fc09b16768
#
_entry.id   99c69597824a8765932032fc09b16768
#
_cell.length_a   1.000
_cell.length_b   1.000
_cell.length_c   1.000
_cell.angle_alpha   90.00
_cell.angle_beta   90.00
_cell.angle_gamma   90.00
#
_symmetry.space_group_name_H-M   'P 1'
#
loop_
_entity.id
_entity.type
_entity.pdbx_description
1 polymer ?
#
loop_
_entity_poly.entity_id
_entity_poly.type
_entity_poly.pdbx_seq_one_letter_code
_entity_poly.pdbx_strand_id
1 'polypeptide(L)'
;MQCALYDADRCRSCQWLEKPYSQQLSDKQSRLKSLLAQQPEAQWLPPVTSAQQAFRNKAKMVVSGSVERPVLGMVQRDGSAVDLCACPLYPDSFAPVFAALKPFIARAGLTPYNVARRRGELKFLLLTESTQGGMMLRFVLRSREKLDQLRAALPWLQQQLPQLKVISANIQPVHMAILEGDEEIALTPSQSLAENFNQVPLWIRPQSFFQTNPQVAAALYAAARDWVGELRIGSMWDLFCGVGGFGLHCATPQMQLTDRKS
;
A
#
# COMPACT_ATOMS: atom_id res chain seq x y z
N MET A 1 -19.58 7.71 -5.43
CA MET A 1 -18.83 6.68 -6.19
C MET A 1 -19.69 5.43 -6.27
N GLN A 2 -19.78 4.77 -7.43
CA GLN A 2 -20.48 3.49 -7.60
C GLN A 2 -19.49 2.33 -7.38
N CYS A 3 -19.96 1.26 -6.74
CA CYS A 3 -19.15 0.07 -6.50
C CYS A 3 -20.05 -1.19 -6.50
N ALA A 4 -19.93 -2.02 -7.54
CA ALA A 4 -20.75 -3.23 -7.69
C ALA A 4 -20.61 -4.21 -6.52
N LEU A 5 -19.44 -4.28 -5.87
CA LEU A 5 -19.25 -5.13 -4.69
C LEU A 5 -19.97 -4.59 -3.46
N TYR A 6 -20.08 -3.27 -3.34
CA TYR A 6 -20.83 -2.64 -2.26
C TYR A 6 -22.34 -2.80 -2.48
N ASP A 7 -22.80 -2.55 -3.72
CA ASP A 7 -24.21 -2.66 -4.09
C ASP A 7 -24.72 -4.10 -3.95
N ALA A 8 -23.85 -5.09 -4.19
CA ALA A 8 -24.13 -6.51 -4.00
C ALA A 8 -23.93 -7.01 -2.55
N ASP A 9 -23.69 -6.14 -1.59
CA ASP A 9 -23.38 -6.46 -0.18
C ASP A 9 -22.20 -7.42 0.03
N ARG A 10 -21.28 -7.46 -0.93
CA ARG A 10 -20.10 -8.34 -0.89
C ARG A 10 -18.87 -7.66 -0.29
N CYS A 11 -18.83 -6.33 -0.21
CA CYS A 11 -17.75 -5.58 0.39
C CYS A 11 -18.26 -4.32 1.07
N ARG A 12 -18.02 -4.17 2.36
CA ARG A 12 -18.41 -3.00 3.17
C ARG A 12 -17.20 -2.21 3.70
N SER A 13 -16.04 -2.33 3.06
CA SER A 13 -14.82 -1.63 3.49
C SER A 13 -14.91 -0.10 3.37
N CYS A 14 -15.69 0.41 2.41
CA CYS A 14 -15.91 1.84 2.20
C CYS A 14 -17.14 2.32 2.99
N GLN A 15 -17.00 2.53 4.29
CA GLN A 15 -18.11 2.85 5.21
C GLN A 15 -18.89 4.12 4.86
N TRP A 16 -18.29 5.05 4.11
CA TRP A 16 -18.89 6.34 3.73
C TRP A 16 -19.23 6.42 2.23
N LEU A 17 -19.32 5.29 1.56
CA LEU A 17 -19.54 5.25 0.10
C LEU A 17 -20.82 5.98 -0.32
N GLU A 18 -21.89 5.83 0.46
CA GLU A 18 -23.20 6.44 0.19
C GLU A 18 -23.24 7.94 0.52
N LYS A 19 -22.28 8.42 1.33
CA LYS A 19 -22.21 9.82 1.74
C LYS A 19 -21.55 10.65 0.63
N PRO A 20 -22.16 11.78 0.20
CA PRO A 20 -21.52 12.71 -0.74
C PRO A 20 -20.12 13.11 -0.29
N TYR A 21 -19.17 13.20 -1.21
CA TYR A 21 -17.78 13.47 -0.85
C TYR A 21 -17.59 14.82 -0.13
N SER A 22 -18.33 15.86 -0.53
CA SER A 22 -18.36 17.15 0.18
C SER A 22 -18.79 17.00 1.65
N GLN A 23 -19.78 16.13 1.91
CA GLN A 23 -20.23 15.86 3.28
C GLN A 23 -19.18 15.08 4.06
N GLN A 24 -18.45 14.13 3.43
CA GLN A 24 -17.34 13.43 4.07
C GLN A 24 -16.26 14.40 4.54
N LEU A 25 -15.91 15.39 3.70
CA LEU A 25 -14.94 16.44 4.05
C LEU A 25 -15.45 17.32 5.20
N SER A 26 -16.70 17.80 5.13
CA SER A 26 -17.33 18.62 6.17
C SER A 26 -17.35 17.91 7.52
N ASP A 27 -17.73 16.62 7.53
CA ASP A 27 -17.77 15.82 8.76
C ASP A 27 -16.38 15.65 9.38
N LYS A 28 -15.35 15.39 8.54
CA LYS A 28 -13.96 15.29 9.01
C LYS A 28 -13.47 16.59 9.61
N GLN A 29 -13.75 17.73 8.95
CA GLN A 29 -13.38 19.04 9.48
C GLN A 29 -14.10 19.35 10.80
N SER A 30 -15.40 19.07 10.88
CA SER A 30 -16.19 19.30 12.09
C SER A 30 -15.66 18.46 13.26
N ARG A 31 -15.33 17.19 13.00
CA ARG A 31 -14.71 16.31 14.00
C ARG A 31 -13.36 16.85 14.46
N LEU A 32 -12.51 17.28 13.53
CA LEU A 32 -11.19 17.84 13.87
C LEU A 32 -11.35 19.12 14.71
N LYS A 33 -12.26 20.03 14.33
CA LYS A 33 -12.57 21.24 15.10
C LYS A 33 -13.02 20.92 16.52
N SER A 34 -13.87 19.91 16.70
CA SER A 34 -14.31 19.46 18.03
C SER A 34 -13.14 18.94 18.87
N LEU A 35 -12.23 18.17 18.28
CA LEU A 35 -11.03 17.64 18.98
C LEU A 35 -10.05 18.75 19.40
N LEU A 36 -10.00 19.84 18.64
CA LEU A 36 -9.12 20.98 18.88
C LEU A 36 -9.86 22.20 19.44
N ALA A 37 -11.03 22.00 20.05
CA ALA A 37 -11.86 23.08 20.59
C ALA A 37 -11.14 23.94 21.67
N GLN A 38 -10.14 23.38 22.35
CA GLN A 38 -9.30 24.05 23.33
C GLN A 38 -8.16 24.89 22.71
N GLN A 39 -8.05 24.92 21.38
CA GLN A 39 -7.04 25.67 20.62
C GLN A 39 -7.74 26.74 19.75
N PRO A 40 -8.32 27.80 20.33
CA PRO A 40 -9.15 28.79 19.60
C PRO A 40 -8.32 29.59 18.57
N GLU A 41 -6.99 29.69 18.76
CA GLU A 41 -6.07 30.42 17.89
C GLU A 41 -5.64 29.59 16.66
N ALA A 42 -6.11 28.33 16.53
CA ALA A 42 -5.74 27.47 15.41
C ALA A 42 -6.25 28.03 14.08
N GLN A 43 -5.36 28.23 13.12
CA GLN A 43 -5.72 28.59 11.76
C GLN A 43 -6.18 27.35 10.99
N TRP A 44 -7.36 27.47 10.37
CA TRP A 44 -7.96 26.37 9.63
C TRP A 44 -7.68 26.52 8.14
N LEU A 45 -6.85 25.64 7.62
CA LEU A 45 -6.62 25.56 6.19
C LEU A 45 -7.75 24.78 5.51
N PRO A 46 -8.02 25.06 4.21
CA PRO A 46 -8.96 24.27 3.45
C PRO A 46 -8.48 22.82 3.36
N PRO A 47 -9.40 21.84 3.33
CA PRO A 47 -9.02 20.44 3.23
C PRO A 47 -8.40 20.13 1.87
N VAL A 48 -7.36 19.32 1.87
CA VAL A 48 -6.81 18.75 0.64
C VAL A 48 -7.76 17.67 0.14
N THR A 49 -8.28 17.85 -1.07
CA THR A 49 -9.19 16.90 -1.71
C THR A 49 -8.42 15.81 -2.45
N SER A 50 -9.08 14.68 -2.66
CA SER A 50 -8.57 13.54 -3.41
C SER A 50 -9.56 13.12 -4.49
N ALA A 51 -9.08 12.44 -5.53
CA ALA A 51 -9.94 11.65 -6.39
C ALA A 51 -10.71 10.63 -5.53
N GLN A 52 -11.95 10.32 -5.95
CA GLN A 52 -12.77 9.33 -5.25
C GLN A 52 -12.52 7.91 -5.71
N GLN A 53 -11.86 7.73 -6.85
CA GLN A 53 -11.49 6.46 -7.48
C GLN A 53 -10.02 6.50 -7.90
N ALA A 54 -9.44 5.34 -8.17
CA ALA A 54 -8.09 5.15 -8.70
C ALA A 54 -6.97 5.86 -7.91
N PHE A 55 -7.21 6.20 -6.64
CA PHE A 55 -6.23 6.95 -5.82
C PHE A 55 -5.31 6.04 -4.99
N ARG A 56 -5.68 4.76 -4.83
CA ARG A 56 -4.98 3.87 -3.91
C ARG A 56 -3.87 3.10 -4.61
N ASN A 57 -2.63 3.54 -4.42
CA ASN A 57 -1.44 2.95 -5.04
C ASN A 57 -0.93 1.66 -4.38
N LYS A 58 -1.65 1.11 -3.40
CA LYS A 58 -1.26 -0.13 -2.71
C LYS A 58 -2.46 -1.05 -2.55
N ALA A 59 -2.37 -2.25 -3.11
CA ALA A 59 -3.31 -3.34 -2.89
C ALA A 59 -2.73 -4.36 -1.92
N LYS A 60 -3.58 -4.82 -1.01
CA LYS A 60 -3.31 -5.91 -0.07
C LYS A 60 -4.39 -6.96 -0.29
N MET A 61 -4.00 -8.08 -0.86
CA MET A 61 -4.91 -9.15 -1.25
C MET A 61 -4.66 -10.38 -0.40
N VAL A 62 -5.70 -10.88 0.27
CA VAL A 62 -5.72 -12.26 0.77
C VAL A 62 -5.82 -13.17 -0.44
N VAL A 63 -5.03 -14.23 -0.47
CA VAL A 63 -5.11 -15.25 -1.52
C VAL A 63 -5.90 -16.44 -1.00
N SER A 64 -6.98 -16.77 -1.68
CA SER A 64 -7.88 -17.86 -1.33
C SER A 64 -8.30 -18.67 -2.57
N GLY A 65 -9.23 -19.60 -2.43
CA GLY A 65 -9.65 -20.49 -3.52
C GLY A 65 -8.71 -21.68 -3.71
N SER A 66 -8.49 -22.09 -4.94
CA SER A 66 -7.56 -23.17 -5.31
C SER A 66 -6.39 -22.63 -6.13
N VAL A 67 -5.40 -23.48 -6.39
CA VAL A 67 -4.24 -23.12 -7.25
C VAL A 67 -4.71 -22.76 -8.66
N GLU A 68 -5.70 -23.48 -9.20
CA GLU A 68 -6.22 -23.28 -10.55
C GLU A 68 -7.21 -22.11 -10.64
N ARG A 69 -7.86 -21.80 -9.52
CA ARG A 69 -8.87 -20.73 -9.42
C ARG A 69 -8.62 -19.87 -8.18
N PRO A 70 -7.49 -19.14 -8.13
CA PRO A 70 -7.21 -18.28 -7.01
C PRO A 70 -8.13 -17.05 -7.00
N VAL A 71 -8.57 -16.68 -5.81
CA VAL A 71 -9.32 -15.46 -5.54
C VAL A 71 -8.38 -14.50 -4.83
N LEU A 72 -8.22 -13.30 -5.40
CA LEU A 72 -7.38 -12.23 -4.86
C LEU A 72 -8.27 -11.15 -4.26
N GLY A 73 -8.25 -10.98 -2.95
CA GLY A 73 -9.12 -9.99 -2.34
C GLY A 73 -9.20 -10.07 -0.82
N MET A 74 -10.36 -10.41 -0.30
CA MET A 74 -10.60 -10.53 1.14
C MET A 74 -11.39 -11.79 1.46
N VAL A 75 -11.34 -12.19 2.72
CA VAL A 75 -12.19 -13.24 3.28
C VAL A 75 -13.13 -12.59 4.28
N GLN A 76 -14.42 -12.84 4.15
CA GLN A 76 -15.45 -12.36 5.05
C GLN A 76 -15.45 -13.16 6.37
N ARG A 77 -16.24 -12.70 7.34
CA ARG A 77 -16.35 -13.38 8.66
C ARG A 77 -16.93 -14.78 8.57
N ASP A 78 -17.79 -15.04 7.57
CA ASP A 78 -18.36 -16.35 7.27
C ASP A 78 -17.41 -17.29 6.52
N GLY A 79 -16.17 -16.82 6.21
CA GLY A 79 -15.18 -17.56 5.45
C GLY A 79 -15.31 -17.45 3.93
N SER A 80 -16.32 -16.75 3.41
CA SER A 80 -16.49 -16.56 1.96
C SER A 80 -15.40 -15.63 1.40
N ALA A 81 -14.91 -15.97 0.20
CA ALA A 81 -13.91 -15.18 -0.49
C ALA A 81 -14.57 -14.14 -1.41
N VAL A 82 -14.02 -12.93 -1.40
CA VAL A 82 -14.45 -11.84 -2.28
C VAL A 82 -13.27 -11.39 -3.13
N ASP A 83 -13.42 -11.47 -4.46
CA ASP A 83 -12.44 -10.96 -5.41
C ASP A 83 -12.49 -9.42 -5.43
N LEU A 84 -11.35 -8.78 -5.21
CA LEU A 84 -11.21 -7.33 -5.20
C LEU A 84 -10.38 -6.79 -6.40
N CYS A 85 -10.12 -7.62 -7.42
CA CYS A 85 -9.33 -7.20 -8.58
C CYS A 85 -9.96 -6.03 -9.35
N ALA A 86 -11.29 -5.90 -9.30
CA ALA A 86 -12.04 -4.81 -9.92
C ALA A 86 -12.43 -3.70 -8.92
N CYS A 87 -11.74 -3.57 -7.79
CA CYS A 87 -12.03 -2.52 -6.81
C CYS A 87 -11.75 -1.14 -7.41
N PRO A 88 -12.73 -0.20 -7.44
CA PRO A 88 -12.57 1.10 -8.09
C PRO A 88 -11.59 2.04 -7.37
N LEU A 89 -11.08 1.67 -6.19
CA LEU A 89 -10.05 2.44 -5.49
C LEU A 89 -8.66 2.26 -6.12
N TYR A 90 -8.43 1.15 -6.82
CA TYR A 90 -7.13 0.88 -7.46
C TYR A 90 -7.05 1.55 -8.83
N PRO A 91 -5.84 1.97 -9.24
CA PRO A 91 -5.60 2.46 -10.59
C PRO A 91 -5.76 1.33 -11.63
N ASP A 92 -6.09 1.70 -12.86
CA ASP A 92 -6.30 0.74 -13.96
C ASP A 92 -5.05 -0.10 -14.26
N SER A 93 -3.86 0.42 -13.95
CA SER A 93 -2.57 -0.27 -14.04
C SER A 93 -2.50 -1.58 -13.23
N PHE A 94 -3.36 -1.75 -12.21
CA PHE A 94 -3.39 -2.97 -11.38
C PHE A 94 -4.13 -4.13 -12.04
N ALA A 95 -5.10 -3.86 -12.89
CA ALA A 95 -5.91 -4.90 -13.53
C ALA A 95 -5.07 -5.92 -14.33
N PRO A 96 -4.12 -5.53 -15.22
CA PRO A 96 -3.26 -6.49 -15.91
C PRO A 96 -2.34 -7.26 -14.96
N VAL A 97 -1.92 -6.65 -13.84
CA VAL A 97 -1.09 -7.34 -12.84
C VAL A 97 -1.90 -8.46 -12.17
N PHE A 98 -3.11 -8.18 -11.71
CA PHE A 98 -3.97 -9.21 -11.11
C PHE A 98 -4.33 -10.31 -12.11
N ALA A 99 -4.57 -9.96 -13.38
CA ALA A 99 -4.84 -10.93 -14.43
C ALA A 99 -3.63 -11.88 -14.66
N ALA A 100 -2.40 -11.37 -14.64
CA ALA A 100 -1.19 -12.17 -14.78
C ALA A 100 -0.88 -13.00 -13.51
N LEU A 101 -1.18 -12.48 -12.33
CA LEU A 101 -0.92 -13.17 -11.06
C LEU A 101 -1.77 -14.44 -10.89
N LYS A 102 -3.00 -14.48 -11.39
CA LYS A 102 -3.86 -15.67 -11.27
C LYS A 102 -3.24 -16.92 -11.93
N PRO A 103 -2.87 -16.92 -13.22
CA PRO A 103 -2.18 -18.05 -13.83
C PRO A 103 -0.76 -18.26 -13.28
N PHE A 104 -0.09 -17.20 -12.81
CA PHE A 104 1.22 -17.31 -12.20
C PHE A 104 1.20 -18.15 -10.91
N ILE A 105 0.19 -18.01 -10.07
CA ILE A 105 0.00 -18.79 -8.84
C ILE A 105 -0.01 -20.30 -9.16
N ALA A 106 -0.75 -20.69 -10.21
CA ALA A 106 -0.78 -22.08 -10.69
C ALA A 106 0.59 -22.53 -11.21
N ARG A 107 1.25 -21.69 -12.03
CA ARG A 107 2.56 -21.97 -12.62
C ARG A 107 3.65 -22.18 -11.56
N ALA A 108 3.63 -21.39 -10.50
CA ALA A 108 4.58 -21.49 -9.39
C ALA A 108 4.18 -22.53 -8.31
N GLY A 109 3.03 -23.19 -8.48
CA GLY A 109 2.52 -24.18 -7.52
C GLY A 109 2.27 -23.60 -6.14
N LEU A 110 1.89 -22.32 -6.06
CA LEU A 110 1.65 -21.59 -4.80
C LEU A 110 0.24 -21.85 -4.30
N THR A 111 0.07 -22.87 -3.48
CA THR A 111 -1.23 -23.21 -2.90
C THR A 111 -1.72 -22.09 -1.99
N PRO A 112 -2.93 -21.51 -2.24
CA PRO A 112 -3.53 -20.54 -1.34
C PRO A 112 -3.64 -21.06 0.08
N TYR A 113 -3.35 -20.21 1.07
CA TYR A 113 -3.40 -20.60 2.47
C TYR A 113 -4.84 -20.63 2.99
N ASN A 114 -5.27 -21.82 3.42
CA ASN A 114 -6.58 -21.99 4.05
C ASN A 114 -6.45 -21.93 5.58
N VAL A 115 -7.02 -20.88 6.18
CA VAL A 115 -6.94 -20.60 7.62
C VAL A 115 -7.60 -21.72 8.43
N ALA A 116 -8.78 -22.22 8.05
CA ALA A 116 -9.51 -23.24 8.77
C ALA A 116 -8.76 -24.59 8.78
N ARG A 117 -8.11 -24.92 7.67
CA ARG A 117 -7.34 -26.17 7.51
C ARG A 117 -5.87 -26.05 7.92
N ARG A 118 -5.39 -24.84 8.19
CA ARG A 118 -3.97 -24.50 8.46
C ARG A 118 -2.99 -25.06 7.42
N ARG A 119 -3.40 -25.06 6.15
CA ARG A 119 -2.64 -25.63 5.02
C ARG A 119 -2.58 -24.65 3.86
N GLY A 120 -1.52 -24.77 3.05
CA GLY A 120 -1.21 -23.89 1.93
C GLY A 120 0.00 -23.02 2.22
N GLU A 121 0.49 -22.32 1.22
CA GLU A 121 1.72 -21.52 1.28
C GLU A 121 1.48 -20.03 1.09
N LEU A 122 0.69 -19.64 0.09
CA LEU A 122 0.51 -18.25 -0.27
C LEU A 122 -0.64 -17.62 0.54
N LYS A 123 -0.28 -16.71 1.45
CA LYS A 123 -1.22 -16.02 2.34
C LYS A 123 -1.74 -14.72 1.74
N PHE A 124 -0.79 -13.86 1.32
CA PHE A 124 -1.12 -12.53 0.81
C PHE A 124 -0.27 -12.17 -0.39
N LEU A 125 -0.79 -11.26 -1.20
CA LEU A 125 -0.07 -10.50 -2.21
C LEU A 125 -0.20 -9.02 -1.88
N LEU A 126 0.93 -8.30 -1.87
CA LEU A 126 0.94 -6.85 -1.73
C LEU A 126 1.53 -6.26 -3.00
N LEU A 127 0.74 -5.45 -3.68
CA LEU A 127 1.16 -4.71 -4.86
C LEU A 127 1.23 -3.23 -4.52
N THR A 128 2.34 -2.58 -4.84
CA THR A 128 2.53 -1.14 -4.67
C THR A 128 3.01 -0.55 -5.99
N GLU A 129 2.42 0.57 -6.41
CA GLU A 129 2.84 1.33 -7.58
C GLU A 129 3.45 2.66 -7.14
N SER A 130 4.55 3.06 -7.77
CA SER A 130 5.11 4.39 -7.61
C SER A 130 4.52 5.37 -8.61
N THR A 131 4.59 6.67 -8.32
CA THR A 131 4.18 7.74 -9.26
C THR A 131 4.97 7.73 -10.56
N GLN A 132 6.08 7.00 -10.62
CA GLN A 132 6.92 6.81 -11.81
C GLN A 132 6.55 5.55 -12.62
N GLY A 133 5.45 4.87 -12.27
CA GLY A 133 4.96 3.69 -12.98
C GLY A 133 5.70 2.38 -12.66
N GLY A 134 6.74 2.41 -11.83
CA GLY A 134 7.37 1.21 -11.31
C GLY A 134 6.47 0.51 -10.28
N MET A 135 6.56 -0.81 -10.21
CA MET A 135 5.75 -1.59 -9.26
C MET A 135 6.61 -2.50 -8.39
N MET A 136 6.15 -2.71 -7.18
CA MET A 136 6.70 -3.65 -6.22
C MET A 136 5.64 -4.68 -5.85
N LEU A 137 6.01 -5.95 -5.94
CA LEU A 137 5.16 -7.09 -5.59
C LEU A 137 5.80 -7.89 -4.46
N ARG A 138 5.04 -8.14 -3.41
CA ARG A 138 5.46 -8.94 -2.26
C ARG A 138 4.56 -10.16 -2.12
N PHE A 139 5.15 -11.33 -2.10
CA PHE A 139 4.50 -12.59 -1.79
C PHE A 139 4.66 -12.86 -0.29
N VAL A 140 3.56 -13.05 0.43
CA VAL A 140 3.62 -13.47 1.84
C VAL A 140 3.34 -14.96 1.90
N LEU A 141 4.35 -15.73 2.23
CA LEU A 141 4.36 -17.19 2.27
C LEU A 141 4.34 -17.70 3.72
N ARG A 142 3.76 -18.86 3.94
CA ARG A 142 3.82 -19.54 5.22
C ARG A 142 5.24 -20.02 5.57
N SER A 143 5.98 -20.48 4.57
CA SER A 143 7.30 -21.09 4.73
C SER A 143 8.18 -20.86 3.52
N ARG A 144 9.40 -21.41 3.55
CA ARG A 144 10.33 -21.37 2.42
C ARG A 144 10.12 -22.51 1.40
N GLU A 145 9.21 -23.46 1.65
CA GLU A 145 9.06 -24.68 0.85
C GLU A 145 8.84 -24.42 -0.63
N LYS A 146 8.22 -23.31 -1.00
CA LYS A 146 7.90 -22.94 -2.38
C LYS A 146 8.80 -21.87 -3.00
N LEU A 147 9.88 -21.48 -2.32
CA LEU A 147 10.77 -20.42 -2.82
C LEU A 147 11.45 -20.77 -4.14
N ASP A 148 11.90 -21.99 -4.30
CA ASP A 148 12.60 -22.38 -5.52
C ASP A 148 11.65 -22.46 -6.72
N GLN A 149 10.43 -22.96 -6.52
CA GLN A 149 9.38 -22.94 -7.54
C GLN A 149 8.98 -21.51 -7.90
N LEU A 150 8.85 -20.64 -6.88
CA LEU A 150 8.56 -19.22 -7.08
C LEU A 150 9.67 -18.58 -7.93
N ARG A 151 10.93 -18.77 -7.55
CA ARG A 151 12.09 -18.24 -8.31
C ARG A 151 12.13 -18.75 -9.75
N ALA A 152 11.89 -20.03 -9.95
CA ALA A 152 11.87 -20.63 -11.29
C ALA A 152 10.75 -20.05 -12.19
N ALA A 153 9.64 -19.63 -11.62
CA ALA A 153 8.51 -19.05 -12.34
C ALA A 153 8.65 -17.54 -12.61
N LEU A 154 9.48 -16.82 -11.86
CA LEU A 154 9.61 -15.35 -11.94
C LEU A 154 9.95 -14.80 -13.33
N PRO A 155 10.83 -15.42 -14.15
CA PRO A 155 11.13 -14.91 -15.47
C PRO A 155 9.89 -14.76 -16.36
N TRP A 156 8.94 -15.68 -16.25
CA TRP A 156 7.67 -15.57 -16.95
C TRP A 156 6.87 -14.36 -16.48
N LEU A 157 6.77 -14.14 -15.16
CA LEU A 157 6.03 -13.01 -14.60
C LEU A 157 6.65 -11.67 -15.01
N GLN A 158 7.96 -11.55 -14.95
CA GLN A 158 8.70 -10.34 -15.32
C GLN A 158 8.59 -10.03 -16.83
N GLN A 159 8.50 -11.06 -17.68
CA GLN A 159 8.23 -10.89 -19.10
C GLN A 159 6.82 -10.34 -19.36
N GLN A 160 5.82 -10.82 -18.62
CA GLN A 160 4.44 -10.32 -18.72
C GLN A 160 4.28 -8.91 -18.13
N LEU A 161 5.05 -8.58 -17.11
CA LEU A 161 4.92 -7.37 -16.30
C LEU A 161 6.28 -6.66 -16.13
N PRO A 162 6.84 -6.03 -17.16
CA PRO A 162 8.15 -5.39 -17.12
C PRO A 162 8.22 -4.19 -16.14
N GLN A 163 7.08 -3.67 -15.69
CA GLN A 163 6.95 -2.64 -14.68
C GLN A 163 7.21 -3.15 -13.24
N LEU A 164 7.21 -4.48 -13.00
CA LEU A 164 7.61 -5.06 -11.72
C LEU A 164 9.13 -4.92 -11.52
N LYS A 165 9.54 -3.90 -10.79
CA LYS A 165 10.96 -3.58 -10.51
C LYS A 165 11.48 -4.28 -9.27
N VAL A 166 10.60 -4.47 -8.28
CA VAL A 166 10.93 -5.10 -6.99
C VAL A 166 9.98 -6.26 -6.76
N ILE A 167 10.53 -7.44 -6.52
CA ILE A 167 9.76 -8.61 -6.11
C ILE A 167 10.43 -9.19 -4.88
N SER A 168 9.64 -9.51 -3.86
CA SER A 168 10.13 -10.13 -2.63
C SER A 168 9.18 -11.22 -2.13
N ALA A 169 9.70 -12.10 -1.28
CA ALA A 169 8.93 -13.06 -0.49
C ALA A 169 9.13 -12.75 0.99
N ASN A 170 8.05 -12.61 1.71
CA ASN A 170 8.05 -12.49 3.17
C ASN A 170 7.60 -13.82 3.77
N ILE A 171 8.32 -14.31 4.77
CA ILE A 171 7.99 -15.57 5.45
C ILE A 171 7.21 -15.25 6.73
N GLN A 172 5.93 -15.65 6.74
CA GLN A 172 5.02 -15.45 7.87
C GLN A 172 4.46 -16.80 8.33
N PRO A 173 5.13 -17.50 9.24
CA PRO A 173 4.76 -18.86 9.65
C PRO A 173 3.58 -18.92 10.60
N VAL A 174 3.25 -17.82 11.27
CA VAL A 174 2.25 -17.80 12.34
C VAL A 174 0.84 -17.95 11.78
N HIS A 175 0.03 -18.80 12.40
CA HIS A 175 -1.38 -19.00 12.03
C HIS A 175 -2.25 -17.89 12.63
N MET A 176 -2.08 -16.67 12.13
CA MET A 176 -2.83 -15.47 12.53
C MET A 176 -3.02 -14.56 11.32
N ALA A 177 -3.96 -13.63 11.42
CA ALA A 177 -4.18 -12.58 10.41
C ALA A 177 -3.09 -11.49 10.41
N ILE A 178 -1.86 -11.82 10.82
CA ILE A 178 -0.69 -10.94 10.76
C ILE A 178 -0.21 -10.92 9.31
N LEU A 179 0.03 -9.71 8.82
CA LEU A 179 0.33 -9.48 7.41
C LEU A 179 1.74 -9.92 7.02
N GLU A 180 2.70 -9.80 7.93
CA GLU A 180 4.11 -10.03 7.64
C GLU A 180 4.83 -10.71 8.82
N GLY A 181 5.87 -11.47 8.49
CA GLY A 181 6.83 -12.02 9.41
C GLY A 181 8.15 -11.25 9.33
N ASP A 182 9.11 -11.67 10.14
CA ASP A 182 10.40 -10.97 10.30
C ASP A 182 11.32 -11.14 9.09
N GLU A 183 11.15 -12.24 8.32
CA GLU A 183 12.04 -12.58 7.23
C GLU A 183 11.52 -12.04 5.89
N GLU A 184 12.35 -11.20 5.24
CA GLU A 184 12.11 -10.68 3.90
C GLU A 184 13.21 -11.15 2.94
N ILE A 185 12.84 -11.81 1.85
CA ILE A 185 13.76 -12.40 0.86
C ILE A 185 13.59 -11.62 -0.45
N ALA A 186 14.63 -10.94 -0.88
CA ALA A 186 14.66 -10.30 -2.20
C ALA A 186 14.67 -11.37 -3.31
N LEU A 187 13.83 -11.20 -4.30
CA LEU A 187 13.71 -12.07 -5.48
C LEU A 187 14.15 -11.36 -6.77
N THR A 188 14.40 -10.06 -6.71
CA THR A 188 14.95 -9.24 -7.79
C THR A 188 16.23 -8.55 -7.32
N PRO A 189 17.13 -8.13 -8.24
CA PRO A 189 18.32 -7.35 -7.88
C PRO A 189 17.97 -6.05 -7.16
N SER A 190 16.94 -5.32 -7.64
CA SER A 190 16.43 -4.15 -6.97
C SER A 190 15.63 -4.53 -5.74
N GLN A 191 15.95 -3.93 -4.59
CA GLN A 191 15.31 -4.18 -3.30
C GLN A 191 14.46 -3.02 -2.81
N SER A 192 14.44 -1.91 -3.54
CA SER A 192 13.64 -0.73 -3.25
C SER A 192 13.03 -0.16 -4.52
N LEU A 193 11.80 0.33 -4.37
CA LEU A 193 11.04 0.99 -5.43
C LEU A 193 11.36 2.48 -5.40
N ALA A 194 11.81 3.02 -6.52
CA ALA A 194 12.01 4.46 -6.68
C ALA A 194 10.66 5.19 -6.70
N GLU A 195 10.58 6.26 -5.94
CA GLU A 195 9.42 7.15 -5.85
C GLU A 195 9.90 8.60 -5.91
N ASN A 196 9.05 9.51 -6.37
CA ASN A 196 9.37 10.93 -6.40
C ASN A 196 8.12 11.75 -6.04
N PHE A 197 8.21 12.51 -4.93
CA PHE A 197 7.20 13.49 -4.57
C PHE A 197 7.80 14.89 -4.54
N ASN A 198 7.15 15.82 -5.22
CA ASN A 198 7.57 17.23 -5.23
C ASN A 198 9.07 17.40 -5.59
N GLN A 199 9.59 16.57 -6.51
CA GLN A 199 11.00 16.51 -6.92
C GLN A 199 11.98 15.97 -5.85
N VAL A 200 11.46 15.40 -4.76
CA VAL A 200 12.25 14.71 -3.74
C VAL A 200 12.24 13.20 -4.01
N PRO A 201 13.40 12.60 -4.35
CA PRO A 201 13.51 11.17 -4.56
C PRO A 201 13.41 10.41 -3.24
N LEU A 202 12.63 9.33 -3.24
CA LEU A 202 12.45 8.43 -2.10
C LEU A 202 12.66 6.98 -2.55
N TRP A 203 13.05 6.11 -1.62
CA TRP A 203 13.27 4.69 -1.87
C TRP A 203 12.44 3.86 -0.91
N ILE A 204 11.45 3.13 -1.46
CA ILE A 204 10.47 2.38 -0.69
C ILE A 204 10.86 0.90 -0.70
N ARG A 205 11.13 0.34 0.47
CA ARG A 205 11.36 -1.11 0.65
C ARG A 205 10.03 -1.85 0.93
N PRO A 206 9.97 -3.18 0.72
CA PRO A 206 8.77 -3.96 0.95
C PRO A 206 8.15 -3.79 2.35
N GLN A 207 8.97 -3.63 3.38
CA GLN A 207 8.54 -3.46 4.77
C GLN A 207 8.28 -2.00 5.16
N SER A 208 8.60 -1.03 4.28
CA SER A 208 8.40 0.38 4.60
C SER A 208 6.92 0.74 4.63
N PHE A 209 6.53 1.50 5.64
CA PHE A 209 5.26 2.22 5.58
C PHE A 209 5.34 3.32 4.52
N PHE A 210 4.31 3.43 3.72
CA PHE A 210 4.20 4.49 2.72
C PHE A 210 2.73 4.89 2.54
N GLN A 211 2.49 6.18 2.28
CA GLN A 211 1.14 6.71 2.09
C GLN A 211 0.49 6.11 0.84
N THR A 212 -0.77 5.66 0.99
CA THR A 212 -1.47 4.93 -0.08
C THR A 212 -2.23 5.82 -1.05
N ASN A 213 -2.25 7.14 -0.81
CA ASN A 213 -2.77 8.14 -1.73
C ASN A 213 -1.65 9.12 -2.11
N PRO A 214 -0.99 8.95 -3.25
CA PRO A 214 0.18 9.74 -3.65
C PRO A 214 -0.11 11.24 -3.75
N GLN A 215 -1.27 11.62 -4.28
CA GLN A 215 -1.65 13.01 -4.44
C GLN A 215 -1.77 13.73 -3.09
N VAL A 216 -2.44 13.10 -2.13
CA VAL A 216 -2.59 13.66 -0.78
C VAL A 216 -1.26 13.63 -0.03
N ALA A 217 -0.43 12.61 -0.23
CA ALA A 217 0.91 12.54 0.35
C ALA A 217 1.81 13.67 -0.13
N ALA A 218 1.84 13.93 -1.44
CA ALA A 218 2.60 15.04 -2.01
C ALA A 218 2.17 16.40 -1.42
N ALA A 219 0.85 16.64 -1.31
CA ALA A 219 0.33 17.85 -0.70
C ALA A 219 0.68 17.98 0.78
N LEU A 220 0.66 16.86 1.53
CA LEU A 220 1.03 16.82 2.95
C LEU A 220 2.51 17.20 3.14
N TYR A 221 3.41 16.62 2.33
CA TYR A 221 4.84 16.96 2.38
C TYR A 221 5.12 18.40 1.96
N ALA A 222 4.42 18.91 0.93
CA ALA A 222 4.55 20.30 0.51
C ALA A 222 4.13 21.27 1.62
N ALA A 223 2.99 21.03 2.28
CA ALA A 223 2.53 21.85 3.38
C ALA A 223 3.54 21.89 4.54
N ALA A 224 4.09 20.72 4.90
CA ALA A 224 5.12 20.66 5.95
C ALA A 224 6.39 21.45 5.57
N ARG A 225 6.85 21.31 4.32
CA ARG A 225 7.98 22.09 3.79
C ARG A 225 7.74 23.60 3.88
N ASP A 226 6.57 24.04 3.46
CA ASP A 226 6.23 25.45 3.41
C ASP A 226 6.19 26.04 4.84
N TRP A 227 5.58 25.35 5.81
CA TRP A 227 5.56 25.77 7.21
C TRP A 227 6.96 25.81 7.84
N VAL A 228 7.79 24.79 7.60
CA VAL A 228 9.18 24.78 8.11
C VAL A 228 10.01 25.88 7.47
N GLY A 229 9.77 26.18 6.19
CA GLY A 229 10.43 27.28 5.47
C GLY A 229 10.15 28.66 6.08
N GLU A 230 8.93 28.89 6.59
CA GLU A 230 8.57 30.13 7.28
C GLU A 230 9.33 30.33 8.61
N LEU A 231 9.70 29.24 9.28
CA LEU A 231 10.34 29.30 10.59
C LEU A 231 11.82 29.68 10.56
N ARG A 232 12.50 29.63 9.39
CA ARG A 232 13.92 29.93 9.21
C ARG A 232 14.87 29.27 10.24
N ILE A 233 14.60 27.98 10.50
CA ILE A 233 15.36 27.20 11.49
C ILE A 233 16.65 26.64 10.90
N GLY A 234 17.71 26.54 11.74
CA GLY A 234 19.00 25.97 11.35
C GLY A 234 19.14 24.48 11.63
N SER A 235 18.21 23.88 12.38
CA SER A 235 18.21 22.43 12.69
C SER A 235 16.81 21.88 12.83
N MET A 236 16.62 20.61 12.45
CA MET A 236 15.36 19.90 12.55
C MET A 236 15.59 18.42 12.92
N TRP A 237 14.71 17.88 13.74
CA TRP A 237 14.67 16.46 14.04
C TRP A 237 13.44 15.84 13.42
N ASP A 238 13.64 14.80 12.59
CA ASP A 238 12.56 13.96 12.03
C ASP A 238 12.50 12.66 12.85
N LEU A 239 11.68 12.67 13.90
CA LEU A 239 11.49 11.51 14.77
C LEU A 239 10.49 10.53 14.14
N PHE A 240 10.83 9.24 14.13
CA PHE A 240 10.04 8.19 13.46
C PHE A 240 9.94 8.42 11.94
N CYS A 241 11.03 8.85 11.33
CA CYS A 241 11.13 9.33 9.95
C CYS A 241 10.62 8.35 8.86
N GLY A 242 10.53 7.05 9.13
CA GLY A 242 10.14 6.03 8.15
C GLY A 242 11.06 6.03 6.92
N VAL A 243 10.54 6.44 5.76
CA VAL A 243 11.32 6.63 4.52
C VAL A 243 11.94 8.03 4.40
N GLY A 244 11.82 8.85 5.43
CA GLY A 244 12.36 10.22 5.44
C GLY A 244 11.51 11.23 4.67
N GLY A 245 10.25 10.93 4.39
CA GLY A 245 9.41 11.76 3.54
C GLY A 245 9.29 13.22 4.03
N PHE A 246 9.05 13.44 5.32
CA PHE A 246 8.98 14.79 5.89
C PHE A 246 10.36 15.46 5.97
N GLY A 247 11.33 14.78 6.55
CA GLY A 247 12.68 15.33 6.71
C GLY A 247 13.29 15.78 5.40
N LEU A 248 13.24 14.95 4.37
CA LEU A 248 13.81 15.25 3.06
C LEU A 248 13.08 16.39 2.33
N HIS A 249 11.76 16.54 2.51
CA HIS A 249 11.02 17.67 1.92
C HIS A 249 11.29 18.99 2.63
N CYS A 250 11.51 18.96 3.96
CA CYS A 250 11.73 20.14 4.76
C CYS A 250 13.20 20.59 4.79
N ALA A 251 14.15 19.71 4.47
CA ALA A 251 15.57 20.01 4.54
C ALA A 251 15.99 21.10 3.55
N THR A 252 16.88 21.99 4.00
CA THR A 252 17.59 22.97 3.17
C THR A 252 19.09 22.71 3.24
N PRO A 253 19.90 23.20 2.27
CA PRO A 253 21.35 23.03 2.31
C PRO A 253 22.05 23.59 3.56
N GLN A 254 21.41 24.53 4.25
CA GLN A 254 21.93 25.20 5.45
C GLN A 254 21.39 24.58 6.75
N MET A 255 20.47 23.65 6.66
CA MET A 255 19.81 23.04 7.81
C MET A 255 20.52 21.73 8.21
N GLN A 256 20.77 21.58 9.50
CA GLN A 256 21.17 20.29 10.07
C GLN A 256 19.92 19.44 10.28
N LEU A 257 19.74 18.40 9.47
CA LEU A 257 18.69 17.42 9.63
C LEU A 257 19.23 16.22 10.41
N THR A 258 18.55 15.87 11.50
CA THR A 258 18.79 14.63 12.24
C THR A 258 17.55 13.76 12.15
N ASP A 259 17.70 12.57 11.59
CA ASP A 259 16.63 11.59 11.51
C ASP A 259 16.84 10.48 12.55
N ARG A 260 15.73 9.91 13.03
CA ARG A 260 15.72 8.71 13.85
C ARG A 260 14.67 7.76 13.35
N LYS A 261 15.13 6.61 12.92
CA LYS A 261 14.27 5.48 12.64
C LYS A 261 13.89 4.79 13.95
N SER A 262 12.61 4.45 14.11
CA SER A 262 12.12 3.67 15.26
C SER A 262 12.66 2.26 15.26
#